data_e7f746677c277d1158f2d3587d167de8
#
_entry.id   e7f746677c277d1158f2d3587d167de8
#
_cell.length_a   1.000
_cell.length_b   1.000
_cell.length_c   1.000
_cell.angle_alpha   90.00
_cell.angle_beta   90.00
_cell.angle_gamma   90.00
#
_symmetry.space_group_name_H-M   'P 1'
#
loop_
_entity.id
_entity.type
_entity.pdbx_description
1 polymer ?
#
loop_
_entity_poly.entity_id
_entity_poly.type
_entity_poly.pdbx_seq_one_letter_code
_entity_poly.pdbx_strand_id
1 'polypeptide(L)'
;MCIRDRYQTVFDTFLEKKLGCIDWKVLSSGVVAYRKAREASLVLYPHVNLTLTELLRKGLKLAVLSDAPRLEAWLRLCYLQLQHTFDSVIAFDDTGFKKPHPAPYEKVLSVLKTEPRDTLMVGDWPERDLVGARDVGMRTVFARFGFAFGRKPIGSEGADFVVDDIREILSIIDYINRGKGKIQ
;
A
#
# COMPACT_ATOMS: atom_id res chain seq x y z
N MET A 1 4.67 7.54 15.86
CA MET A 1 4.65 6.43 16.84
C MET A 1 4.70 5.13 16.07
N CYS A 2 5.77 4.37 16.19
CA CYS A 2 5.99 3.14 15.43
C CYS A 2 4.93 2.09 15.80
N ILE A 3 4.42 1.35 14.81
CA ILE A 3 3.47 0.24 15.05
C ILE A 3 4.04 -0.78 16.04
N ARG A 4 5.37 -0.89 16.14
CA ARG A 4 6.07 -1.77 17.07
C ARG A 4 5.77 -1.43 18.53
N ASP A 5 5.65 -0.14 18.87
CA ASP A 5 5.39 0.34 20.23
C ASP A 5 3.90 0.25 20.60
N ARG A 6 3.02 0.27 19.61
CA ARG A 6 1.58 0.26 19.82
C ARG A 6 1.05 -1.07 20.36
N TYR A 7 1.67 -2.21 19.99
CA TYR A 7 1.24 -3.53 20.49
C TYR A 7 1.62 -3.74 21.95
N GLN A 8 2.83 -3.39 22.35
CA GLN A 8 3.24 -3.48 23.75
C GLN A 8 2.30 -2.63 24.60
N THR A 9 2.14 -1.36 24.26
CA THR A 9 1.30 -0.44 25.04
C THR A 9 -0.17 -0.87 25.12
N VAL A 10 -0.74 -1.46 24.06
CA VAL A 10 -2.15 -1.91 24.06
C VAL A 10 -2.34 -3.12 24.94
N PHE A 11 -1.47 -4.12 24.84
CA PHE A 11 -1.58 -5.33 25.66
C PHE A 11 -1.22 -5.04 27.11
N ASP A 12 -0.23 -4.23 27.38
CA ASP A 12 0.17 -3.79 28.72
C ASP A 12 -1.00 -3.08 29.41
N THR A 13 -1.57 -2.07 28.74
CA THR A 13 -2.71 -1.32 29.28
C THR A 13 -3.94 -2.21 29.50
N PHE A 14 -4.16 -3.19 28.60
CA PHE A 14 -5.28 -4.13 28.77
C PHE A 14 -5.08 -5.04 30.00
N LEU A 15 -3.86 -5.58 30.19
CA LEU A 15 -3.55 -6.45 31.32
C LEU A 15 -3.60 -5.68 32.65
N GLU A 16 -2.99 -4.51 32.73
CA GLU A 16 -3.07 -3.64 33.90
C GLU A 16 -4.54 -3.34 34.28
N LYS A 17 -5.37 -3.01 33.30
CA LYS A 17 -6.78 -2.70 33.52
C LYS A 17 -7.60 -3.91 33.97
N LYS A 18 -7.25 -5.11 33.51
CA LYS A 18 -8.02 -6.34 33.79
C LYS A 18 -7.50 -7.13 34.98
N LEU A 19 -6.19 -7.17 35.18
CA LEU A 19 -5.52 -7.99 36.19
C LEU A 19 -4.89 -7.16 37.31
N GLY A 20 -4.80 -5.83 37.15
CA GLY A 20 -4.14 -4.92 38.08
C GLY A 20 -2.61 -4.97 38.03
N CYS A 21 -2.03 -5.82 37.18
CA CYS A 21 -0.59 -5.95 36.99
C CYS A 21 -0.25 -6.51 35.61
N ILE A 22 1.01 -6.36 35.19
CA ILE A 22 1.51 -6.97 33.97
C ILE A 22 2.10 -8.35 34.31
N ASP A 23 1.39 -9.40 33.88
CA ASP A 23 1.92 -10.74 33.83
C ASP A 23 2.70 -10.95 32.52
N TRP A 24 4.01 -11.00 32.62
CA TRP A 24 4.91 -11.11 31.46
C TRP A 24 4.71 -12.39 30.64
N LYS A 25 4.29 -13.49 31.24
CA LYS A 25 3.98 -14.74 30.56
C LYS A 25 2.72 -14.58 29.70
N VAL A 26 1.68 -13.99 30.26
CA VAL A 26 0.43 -13.73 29.57
C VAL A 26 0.64 -12.71 28.46
N LEU A 27 1.35 -11.61 28.77
CA LEU A 27 1.69 -10.57 27.77
C LEU A 27 2.45 -11.16 26.58
N SER A 28 3.53 -11.89 26.84
CA SER A 28 4.36 -12.48 25.78
C SER A 28 3.59 -13.49 24.94
N SER A 29 2.75 -14.31 25.58
CA SER A 29 1.88 -15.26 24.86
C SER A 29 0.87 -14.55 23.96
N GLY A 30 0.24 -13.47 24.44
CA GLY A 30 -0.68 -12.64 23.68
C GLY A 30 -0.01 -11.97 22.49
N VAL A 31 1.19 -11.39 22.69
CA VAL A 31 1.97 -10.76 21.61
C VAL A 31 2.35 -11.78 20.55
N VAL A 32 2.79 -12.97 20.94
CA VAL A 32 3.15 -14.05 19.99
C VAL A 32 1.92 -14.52 19.21
N ALA A 33 0.79 -14.76 19.89
CA ALA A 33 -0.44 -15.17 19.24
C ALA A 33 -0.93 -14.12 18.23
N TYR A 34 -0.91 -12.85 18.62
CA TYR A 34 -1.27 -11.73 17.75
C TYR A 34 -0.37 -11.65 16.51
N ARG A 35 0.97 -11.75 16.70
CA ARG A 35 1.92 -11.72 15.58
C ARG A 35 1.66 -12.84 14.59
N LYS A 36 1.50 -14.08 15.08
CA LYS A 36 1.17 -15.24 14.24
C LYS A 36 -0.13 -15.05 13.46
N ALA A 37 -1.19 -14.58 14.13
CA ALA A 37 -2.47 -14.32 13.47
C ALA A 37 -2.35 -13.22 12.40
N ARG A 38 -1.62 -12.13 12.70
CA ARG A 38 -1.37 -11.05 11.75
C ARG A 38 -0.60 -11.53 10.51
N GLU A 39 0.44 -12.33 10.73
CA GLU A 39 1.26 -12.90 9.64
C GLU A 39 0.43 -13.86 8.79
N ALA A 40 -0.34 -14.74 9.41
CA ALA A 40 -1.22 -15.66 8.70
C ALA A 40 -2.35 -14.96 7.90
N SER A 41 -2.72 -13.74 8.28
CA SER A 41 -3.72 -12.94 7.57
C SER A 41 -3.18 -12.17 6.37
N LEU A 42 -1.84 -12.11 6.20
CA LEU A 42 -1.21 -11.48 5.04
C LEU A 42 -1.33 -12.41 3.84
N VAL A 43 -2.37 -12.20 3.05
CA VAL A 43 -2.61 -12.92 1.79
C VAL A 43 -2.80 -11.92 0.66
N LEU A 44 -2.36 -12.29 -0.52
CA LEU A 44 -2.59 -11.49 -1.72
C LEU A 44 -4.07 -11.54 -2.11
N TYR A 45 -4.59 -10.42 -2.59
CA TYR A 45 -5.85 -10.45 -3.31
C TYR A 45 -5.76 -11.37 -4.54
N PRO A 46 -6.89 -11.90 -5.01
CA PRO A 46 -6.91 -12.73 -6.22
C PRO A 46 -6.20 -12.03 -7.38
N HIS A 47 -5.51 -12.80 -8.20
CA HIS A 47 -4.88 -12.38 -9.45
C HIS A 47 -3.68 -11.41 -9.33
N VAL A 48 -3.25 -11.02 -8.13
CA VAL A 48 -2.13 -10.07 -7.95
C VAL A 48 -0.86 -10.55 -8.64
N ASN A 49 -0.42 -11.79 -8.39
CA ASN A 49 0.81 -12.31 -9.00
C ASN A 49 0.74 -12.32 -10.53
N LEU A 50 -0.39 -12.74 -11.10
CA LEU A 50 -0.60 -12.74 -12.53
C LEU A 50 -0.50 -11.32 -13.10
N THR A 51 -1.22 -10.37 -12.47
CA THR A 51 -1.25 -8.98 -12.94
C THR A 51 0.12 -8.34 -12.86
N LEU A 52 0.84 -8.48 -11.74
CA LEU A 52 2.19 -7.94 -11.60
C LEU A 52 3.15 -8.53 -12.64
N THR A 53 3.07 -9.84 -12.89
CA THR A 53 3.88 -10.50 -13.93
C THR A 53 3.60 -9.92 -15.32
N GLU A 54 2.33 -9.71 -15.68
CA GLU A 54 1.96 -9.12 -16.97
C GLU A 54 2.40 -7.66 -17.10
N LEU A 55 2.33 -6.87 -16.01
CA LEU A 55 2.84 -5.50 -15.99
C LEU A 55 4.36 -5.47 -16.24
N LEU A 56 5.12 -6.35 -15.58
CA LEU A 56 6.57 -6.48 -15.79
C LEU A 56 6.89 -6.92 -17.24
N ARG A 57 6.11 -7.86 -17.80
CA ARG A 57 6.27 -8.28 -19.20
C ARG A 57 6.00 -7.17 -20.20
N LYS A 58 5.14 -6.22 -19.86
CA LYS A 58 4.90 -5.00 -20.65
C LYS A 58 6.04 -3.98 -20.53
N GLY A 59 7.06 -4.24 -19.70
CA GLY A 59 8.21 -3.37 -19.49
C GLY A 59 7.90 -2.17 -18.57
N LEU A 60 6.85 -2.25 -17.77
CA LEU A 60 6.48 -1.19 -16.83
C LEU A 60 7.33 -1.27 -15.57
N LYS A 61 7.72 -0.11 -15.05
CA LYS A 61 8.34 0.02 -13.74
C LYS A 61 7.28 -0.06 -12.65
N LEU A 62 7.54 -0.85 -11.64
CA LEU A 62 6.63 -1.03 -10.51
C LEU A 62 7.24 -0.49 -9.22
N ALA A 63 6.46 0.28 -8.46
CA ALA A 63 6.90 0.77 -7.17
C ALA A 63 5.83 0.60 -6.09
N VAL A 64 6.28 0.45 -4.85
CA VAL A 64 5.43 0.50 -3.66
C VAL A 64 5.61 1.86 -2.99
N LEU A 65 4.50 2.52 -2.66
CA LEU A 65 4.46 3.74 -1.87
C LEU A 65 3.68 3.48 -0.58
N SER A 66 4.38 3.44 0.56
CA SER A 66 3.82 3.04 1.85
C SER A 66 4.06 4.07 2.95
N ASP A 67 3.04 4.30 3.79
CA ASP A 67 3.17 5.13 5.00
C ASP A 67 3.72 4.36 6.20
N ALA A 68 4.00 3.07 6.03
CA ALA A 68 4.63 2.26 7.06
C ALA A 68 6.13 2.57 7.16
N PRO A 69 6.75 2.36 8.32
CA PRO A 69 8.20 2.33 8.43
C PRO A 69 8.82 1.34 7.44
N ARG A 70 10.03 1.62 6.97
CA ARG A 70 10.73 0.83 5.94
C ARG A 70 10.77 -0.66 6.27
N LEU A 71 11.15 -1.01 7.49
CA LEU A 71 11.20 -2.42 7.90
C LEU A 71 9.83 -3.10 7.78
N GLU A 72 8.76 -2.43 8.21
CA GLU A 72 7.41 -2.99 8.16
C GLU A 72 6.90 -3.15 6.72
N ALA A 73 7.26 -2.22 5.83
CA ALA A 73 6.92 -2.33 4.40
C ALA A 73 7.63 -3.55 3.78
N TRP A 74 8.92 -3.70 4.01
CA TRP A 74 9.70 -4.83 3.50
C TRP A 74 9.28 -6.17 4.10
N LEU A 75 9.00 -6.24 5.41
CA LEU A 75 8.48 -7.47 6.03
C LEU A 75 7.20 -7.95 5.33
N ARG A 76 6.26 -7.06 5.00
CA ARG A 76 5.04 -7.44 4.27
C ARG A 76 5.35 -7.98 2.88
N LEU A 77 6.25 -7.33 2.15
CA LEU A 77 6.67 -7.81 0.82
C LEU A 77 7.34 -9.18 0.89
N CYS A 78 8.19 -9.42 1.89
CA CYS A 78 8.83 -10.72 2.10
C CYS A 78 7.81 -11.81 2.47
N TYR A 79 6.87 -11.53 3.37
CA TYR A 79 5.79 -12.49 3.70
C TYR A 79 4.94 -12.85 2.48
N LEU A 80 4.69 -11.89 1.60
CA LEU A 80 3.92 -12.07 0.36
C LEU A 80 4.77 -12.59 -0.80
N GLN A 81 6.08 -12.82 -0.61
CA GLN A 81 7.05 -13.23 -1.63
C GLN A 81 7.15 -12.26 -2.82
N LEU A 82 6.96 -10.97 -2.56
CA LEU A 82 7.00 -9.87 -3.55
C LEU A 82 8.26 -9.02 -3.47
N GLN A 83 9.27 -9.40 -2.66
CA GLN A 83 10.48 -8.61 -2.40
C GLN A 83 11.36 -8.35 -3.64
N HIS A 84 11.15 -9.10 -4.72
CA HIS A 84 11.90 -8.97 -5.98
C HIS A 84 11.05 -8.43 -7.14
N THR A 85 9.81 -8.02 -6.85
CA THR A 85 8.84 -7.66 -7.90
C THR A 85 8.90 -6.17 -8.26
N PHE A 86 9.32 -5.32 -7.32
CA PHE A 86 9.24 -3.88 -7.46
C PHE A 86 10.61 -3.25 -7.69
N ASP A 87 10.69 -2.30 -8.61
CA ASP A 87 11.90 -1.50 -8.90
C ASP A 87 12.25 -0.58 -7.73
N SER A 88 11.24 -0.17 -6.95
CA SER A 88 11.44 0.70 -5.79
C SER A 88 10.37 0.51 -4.72
N VAL A 89 10.77 0.69 -3.47
CA VAL A 89 9.86 0.72 -2.30
C VAL A 89 10.15 2.01 -1.54
N ILE A 90 9.20 2.94 -1.56
CA ILE A 90 9.25 4.20 -0.84
C ILE A 90 8.41 4.04 0.43
N ALA A 91 9.03 4.17 1.57
CA ALA A 91 8.44 4.04 2.90
C ALA A 91 8.42 5.40 3.62
N PHE A 92 7.77 5.46 4.77
CA PHE A 92 7.76 6.69 5.59
C PHE A 92 9.15 7.25 5.87
N ASP A 93 10.12 6.37 6.14
CA ASP A 93 11.51 6.76 6.48
C ASP A 93 12.24 7.48 5.33
N ASP A 94 11.77 7.32 4.08
CA ASP A 94 12.43 7.92 2.93
C ASP A 94 12.16 9.42 2.78
N THR A 95 11.05 9.91 3.36
CA THR A 95 10.65 11.32 3.25
C THR A 95 10.28 11.97 4.58
N GLY A 96 9.96 11.17 5.61
CA GLY A 96 9.40 11.65 6.88
C GLY A 96 7.94 12.10 6.80
N PHE A 97 7.32 12.02 5.62
CA PHE A 97 5.94 12.42 5.37
C PHE A 97 5.07 11.24 5.00
N LYS A 98 3.77 11.35 5.29
CA LYS A 98 2.74 10.37 4.92
C LYS A 98 1.89 10.92 3.79
N LYS A 99 1.30 10.04 3.01
CA LYS A 99 0.23 10.39 2.06
C LYS A 99 -0.94 11.08 2.80
N PRO A 100 -1.55 12.14 2.29
CA PRO A 100 -1.44 12.65 0.92
C PRO A 100 -0.37 13.74 0.70
N HIS A 101 0.59 13.95 1.61
CA HIS A 101 1.66 14.93 1.40
C HIS A 101 2.40 14.65 0.08
N PRO A 102 2.79 15.68 -0.72
CA PRO A 102 3.40 15.49 -2.04
C PRO A 102 4.76 14.76 -2.01
N ALA A 103 5.57 14.97 -0.98
CA ALA A 103 6.94 14.46 -0.91
C ALA A 103 7.10 12.94 -1.19
N PRO A 104 6.26 12.02 -0.68
CA PRO A 104 6.34 10.60 -1.03
C PRO A 104 6.13 10.33 -2.53
N TYR A 105 5.21 11.04 -3.18
CA TYR A 105 4.92 10.88 -4.62
C TYR A 105 6.06 11.44 -5.48
N GLU A 106 6.56 12.63 -5.16
CA GLU A 106 7.72 13.22 -5.82
C GLU A 106 8.96 12.33 -5.69
N LYS A 107 9.13 11.72 -4.52
CA LYS A 107 10.24 10.79 -4.27
C LYS A 107 10.16 9.56 -5.18
N VAL A 108 9.00 8.91 -5.31
CA VAL A 108 8.85 7.75 -6.19
C VAL A 108 9.05 8.12 -7.65
N LEU A 109 8.52 9.25 -8.12
CA LEU A 109 8.73 9.75 -9.48
C LEU A 109 10.21 9.97 -9.78
N SER A 110 10.93 10.62 -8.85
CA SER A 110 12.36 10.84 -8.96
C SER A 110 13.18 9.56 -9.05
N VAL A 111 12.86 8.54 -8.21
CA VAL A 111 13.57 7.25 -8.20
C VAL A 111 13.30 6.46 -9.47
N LEU A 112 12.05 6.42 -9.91
CA LEU A 112 11.67 5.72 -11.14
C LEU A 112 12.10 6.49 -12.41
N LYS A 113 12.45 7.77 -12.26
CA LYS A 113 12.76 8.67 -13.38
C LYS A 113 11.62 8.71 -14.40
N THR A 114 10.41 8.96 -13.90
CA THR A 114 9.18 9.04 -14.70
C THR A 114 8.50 10.39 -14.49
N GLU A 115 7.75 10.82 -15.51
CA GLU A 115 6.90 12.01 -15.40
C GLU A 115 5.58 11.67 -14.69
N PRO A 116 4.99 12.61 -13.92
CA PRO A 116 3.71 12.37 -13.26
C PRO A 116 2.62 11.85 -14.20
N ARG A 117 2.44 12.50 -15.36
CA ARG A 117 1.43 12.13 -16.37
C ARG A 117 1.58 10.72 -16.96
N ASP A 118 2.82 10.16 -16.89
CA ASP A 118 3.15 8.82 -17.38
C ASP A 118 3.18 7.79 -16.25
N THR A 119 2.69 8.17 -15.07
CA THR A 119 2.66 7.34 -13.88
C THR A 119 1.22 7.15 -13.39
N LEU A 120 0.90 5.93 -13.00
CA LEU A 120 -0.41 5.55 -12.50
C LEU A 120 -0.33 5.17 -11.02
N MET A 121 -1.01 5.93 -10.17
CA MET A 121 -1.17 5.57 -8.76
C MET A 121 -2.39 4.67 -8.59
N VAL A 122 -2.19 3.51 -7.99
CA VAL A 122 -3.26 2.57 -7.63
C VAL A 122 -3.37 2.54 -6.12
N GLY A 123 -4.54 2.85 -5.58
CA GLY A 123 -4.75 2.88 -4.13
C GLY A 123 -6.18 2.59 -3.74
N ASP A 124 -6.36 2.15 -2.49
CA ASP A 124 -7.64 1.78 -1.89
C ASP A 124 -8.17 2.83 -0.90
N TRP A 125 -7.38 3.84 -0.59
CA TRP A 125 -7.74 4.93 0.32
C TRP A 125 -7.77 6.28 -0.43
N PRO A 126 -8.94 6.69 -0.94
CA PRO A 126 -9.06 7.87 -1.82
C PRO A 126 -8.44 9.14 -1.26
N GLU A 127 -8.75 9.49 -0.01
CA GLU A 127 -8.30 10.72 0.63
C GLU A 127 -6.77 10.78 0.83
N ARG A 128 -6.12 9.64 0.87
CA ARG A 128 -4.67 9.52 1.05
C ARG A 128 -3.96 9.26 -0.26
N ASP A 129 -4.37 8.20 -0.96
CA ASP A 129 -3.65 7.69 -2.11
C ASP A 129 -3.92 8.53 -3.37
N LEU A 130 -5.21 8.84 -3.62
CA LEU A 130 -5.62 9.46 -4.87
C LEU A 130 -5.47 10.98 -4.85
N VAL A 131 -5.82 11.63 -3.73
CA VAL A 131 -5.71 13.09 -3.61
C VAL A 131 -4.26 13.52 -3.82
N GLY A 132 -3.31 12.98 -3.04
CA GLY A 132 -1.90 13.37 -3.15
C GLY A 132 -1.28 13.02 -4.51
N ALA A 133 -1.66 11.90 -5.13
CA ALA A 133 -1.20 11.53 -6.47
C ALA A 133 -1.68 12.52 -7.54
N ARG A 134 -2.94 12.89 -7.48
CA ARG A 134 -3.54 13.87 -8.41
C ARG A 134 -2.91 15.26 -8.24
N ASP A 135 -2.66 15.67 -7.00
CA ASP A 135 -2.05 16.98 -6.71
C ASP A 135 -0.64 17.13 -7.30
N VAL A 136 0.10 16.02 -7.47
CA VAL A 136 1.38 16.02 -8.18
C VAL A 136 1.26 15.70 -9.68
N GLY A 137 0.05 15.55 -10.22
CA GLY A 137 -0.20 15.33 -11.64
C GLY A 137 -0.15 13.88 -12.12
N MET A 138 -0.17 12.90 -11.23
CA MET A 138 -0.28 11.48 -11.59
C MET A 138 -1.73 11.13 -11.97
N ARG A 139 -1.88 10.10 -12.81
CA ARG A 139 -3.18 9.45 -13.01
C ARG A 139 -3.49 8.54 -11.84
N THR A 140 -4.79 8.33 -11.58
CA THR A 140 -5.26 7.63 -10.40
C THR A 140 -6.21 6.49 -10.73
N VAL A 141 -6.03 5.37 -10.04
CA VAL A 141 -6.94 4.22 -10.05
C VAL A 141 -7.40 3.93 -8.63
N PHE A 142 -8.69 3.93 -8.43
CA PHE A 142 -9.30 3.50 -7.19
C PHE A 142 -9.45 1.97 -7.17
N ALA A 143 -8.69 1.29 -6.34
CA ALA A 143 -8.77 -0.14 -6.10
C ALA A 143 -9.91 -0.43 -5.10
N ARG A 144 -11.17 -0.44 -5.57
CA ARG A 144 -12.37 -0.54 -4.73
C ARG A 144 -12.42 -1.84 -3.93
N PHE A 145 -11.83 -2.91 -4.43
CA PHE A 145 -11.74 -4.20 -3.72
C PHE A 145 -10.92 -4.13 -2.43
N GLY A 146 -10.00 -3.16 -2.29
CA GLY A 146 -9.20 -2.94 -1.07
C GLY A 146 -9.85 -2.01 -0.05
N PHE A 147 -10.95 -1.33 -0.42
CA PHE A 147 -11.59 -0.32 0.42
C PHE A 147 -12.30 -0.94 1.63
N ALA A 148 -11.84 -0.63 2.84
CA ALA A 148 -12.28 -1.26 4.08
C ALA A 148 -12.58 -0.24 5.22
N PHE A 149 -13.24 0.89 4.90
CA PHE A 149 -13.39 2.02 5.84
C PHE A 149 -14.81 2.19 6.42
N GLY A 150 -15.55 1.09 6.60
CA GLY A 150 -16.84 1.10 7.32
C GLY A 150 -18.01 1.78 6.59
N ARG A 151 -17.77 2.37 5.41
CA ARG A 151 -18.80 2.88 4.48
C ARG A 151 -18.64 2.20 3.12
N LYS A 152 -19.69 2.20 2.33
CA LYS A 152 -19.57 1.80 0.91
C LYS A 152 -18.95 2.97 0.12
N PRO A 153 -18.03 2.69 -0.81
CA PRO A 153 -17.50 3.73 -1.69
C PRO A 153 -18.61 4.30 -2.58
N ILE A 154 -18.54 5.59 -2.86
CA ILE A 154 -19.51 6.32 -3.67
C ILE A 154 -18.88 6.62 -5.04
N GLY A 155 -19.12 5.77 -6.02
CA GLY A 155 -18.60 5.97 -7.38
C GLY A 155 -17.07 5.84 -7.48
N SER A 156 -16.44 6.80 -8.17
CA SER A 156 -15.01 6.79 -8.44
C SER A 156 -14.16 7.39 -7.30
N GLU A 157 -14.77 7.99 -6.29
CA GLU A 157 -14.07 8.74 -5.23
C GLU A 157 -13.08 9.79 -5.79
N GLY A 158 -13.36 10.32 -6.99
CA GLY A 158 -12.53 11.29 -7.68
C GLY A 158 -11.32 10.71 -8.41
N ALA A 159 -11.22 9.39 -8.57
CA ALA A 159 -10.20 8.75 -9.39
C ALA A 159 -10.52 8.85 -10.88
N ASP A 160 -9.48 8.81 -11.73
CA ASP A 160 -9.63 8.73 -13.19
C ASP A 160 -10.24 7.38 -13.62
N PHE A 161 -9.89 6.31 -12.90
CA PHE A 161 -10.37 4.95 -13.14
C PHE A 161 -10.74 4.26 -11.83
N VAL A 162 -11.61 3.25 -11.91
CA VAL A 162 -12.02 2.40 -10.80
C VAL A 162 -11.87 0.94 -11.22
N VAL A 163 -11.37 0.11 -10.30
CA VAL A 163 -11.24 -1.33 -10.53
C VAL A 163 -11.81 -2.11 -9.35
N ASP A 164 -12.54 -3.18 -9.66
CA ASP A 164 -13.04 -4.16 -8.70
C ASP A 164 -12.18 -5.44 -8.67
N ASP A 165 -11.35 -5.62 -9.70
CA ASP A 165 -10.35 -6.67 -9.78
C ASP A 165 -9.03 -6.06 -10.28
N ILE A 166 -7.92 -6.47 -9.68
CA ILE A 166 -6.60 -5.94 -10.04
C ILE A 166 -6.24 -6.17 -11.52
N ARG A 167 -6.79 -7.20 -12.18
CA ARG A 167 -6.58 -7.47 -13.62
C ARG A 167 -7.06 -6.35 -14.52
N GLU A 168 -8.03 -5.58 -14.09
CA GLU A 168 -8.59 -4.49 -14.89
C GLU A 168 -7.57 -3.38 -15.15
N ILE A 169 -6.51 -3.29 -14.32
CA ILE A 169 -5.38 -2.38 -14.53
C ILE A 169 -4.70 -2.64 -15.89
N LEU A 170 -4.62 -3.89 -16.34
CA LEU A 170 -4.03 -4.23 -17.63
C LEU A 170 -4.79 -3.56 -18.79
N SER A 171 -6.12 -3.58 -18.73
CA SER A 171 -6.98 -2.93 -19.72
C SER A 171 -6.89 -1.41 -19.68
N ILE A 172 -6.76 -0.83 -18.48
CA ILE A 172 -6.55 0.62 -18.30
C ILE A 172 -5.23 1.05 -18.93
N ILE A 173 -4.15 0.31 -18.70
CA ILE A 173 -2.84 0.59 -19.29
C ILE A 173 -2.89 0.50 -20.81
N ASP A 174 -3.54 -0.54 -21.35
CA ASP A 174 -3.69 -0.69 -22.79
C ASP A 174 -4.54 0.45 -23.39
N TYR A 175 -5.57 0.90 -22.70
CA TYR A 175 -6.36 2.07 -23.10
C TYR A 175 -5.54 3.36 -23.14
N ILE A 176 -4.77 3.64 -22.06
CA ILE A 176 -3.95 4.83 -21.97
C ILE A 176 -2.86 4.82 -23.05
N ASN A 177 -2.22 3.67 -23.30
CA ASN A 177 -1.16 3.56 -24.29
C ASN A 177 -1.67 3.69 -25.74
N ARG A 178 -2.93 3.34 -26.02
CA ARG A 178 -3.57 3.57 -27.33
C ARG A 178 -3.95 5.04 -27.54
N GLY A 179 -4.26 5.75 -26.48
CA GLY A 179 -4.76 7.13 -26.51
C GLY A 179 -3.72 8.27 -26.49
N LYS A 180 -2.43 8.01 -26.81
CA LYS A 180 -1.32 8.98 -26.82
C LYS A 180 -0.69 9.29 -25.45
N GLY A 181 -0.06 8.38 -24.88
CA GLY A 181 0.86 8.59 -23.75
C GLY A 181 1.29 7.24 -23.22
N LYS A 182 2.51 6.83 -23.52
CA LYS A 182 3.05 5.60 -22.94
C LYS A 182 3.20 5.81 -21.43
N ILE A 183 2.58 4.94 -20.65
CA ILE A 183 2.99 4.70 -19.27
C ILE A 183 4.29 3.88 -19.33
N GLN A 184 5.36 4.43 -18.78
CA GLN A 184 6.67 3.78 -18.69
C GLN A 184 6.80 3.01 -17.37
#